data_a19590f73f0377b1df74ea29ed46a3a3
#
_entry.id   a19590f73f0377b1df74ea29ed46a3a3
#
_cell.length_a   1.000
_cell.length_b   1.000
_cell.length_c   1.000
_cell.angle_alpha   90.00
_cell.angle_beta   90.00
_cell.angle_gamma   90.00
#
_symmetry.space_group_name_H-M   'P 1'
#
loop_
_entity.id
_entity.type
_entity.pdbx_description
1 polymer ?
#
loop_
_entity_poly.entity_id
_entity_poly.type
_entity_poly.pdbx_seq_one_letter_code
_entity_poly.pdbx_strand_id
1 'polypeptide(L)'
;PPLRAAHPDAHIAWLAEPAAADLLRANPRLNEVIVWPRAAWLKLWRERRLGELWRAVREFRAQLRARSFDTAIDLQGLLKSGLLAFISGATRRIGLRSKEGSQWLMSQVVPHQRGDPRIGSEYRQLTGALGLPEQQFAMDIAVDEADAVAVKRILLTAGVGGDYIVICPFTTRPQKHWFEERWVELARLA
;
A
#
# COMPACT_ATOMS: atom_id res chain seq x y z
N PRO A 1 -1.02 -12.41 -2.42
CA PRO A 1 -0.99 -13.87 -2.43
C PRO A 1 -1.11 -14.47 -3.84
N PRO A 2 -2.17 -14.20 -4.66
CA PRO A 2 -2.35 -14.85 -5.96
C PRO A 2 -1.17 -14.68 -6.92
N LEU A 3 -0.56 -13.50 -6.95
CA LEU A 3 0.59 -13.24 -7.82
C LEU A 3 1.79 -14.14 -7.48
N ARG A 4 2.13 -14.27 -6.19
CA ARG A 4 3.22 -15.16 -5.75
C ARG A 4 2.90 -16.63 -5.99
N ALA A 5 1.63 -17.03 -5.81
CA ALA A 5 1.22 -18.40 -6.08
C ALA A 5 1.30 -18.76 -7.57
N ALA A 6 0.92 -17.83 -8.45
CA ALA A 6 0.99 -18.04 -9.90
C ALA A 6 2.42 -17.91 -10.46
N HIS A 7 3.26 -17.10 -9.80
CA HIS A 7 4.64 -16.83 -10.23
C HIS A 7 5.61 -16.99 -9.05
N PRO A 8 5.95 -18.23 -8.66
CA PRO A 8 6.79 -18.49 -7.48
C PRO A 8 8.17 -17.84 -7.56
N ASP A 9 8.75 -17.79 -8.75
CA ASP A 9 10.11 -17.29 -8.99
C ASP A 9 10.15 -15.80 -9.39
N ALA A 10 9.01 -15.12 -9.51
CA ALA A 10 8.98 -13.74 -9.90
C ALA A 10 9.59 -12.83 -8.80
N HIS A 11 10.35 -11.84 -9.21
CA HIS A 11 10.77 -10.75 -8.31
C HIS A 11 9.60 -9.78 -8.11
N ILE A 12 8.97 -9.82 -6.94
CA ILE A 12 7.83 -8.99 -6.59
C ILE A 12 8.31 -7.86 -5.68
N ALA A 13 8.26 -6.63 -6.19
CA ALA A 13 8.50 -5.43 -5.44
C ALA A 13 7.19 -4.69 -5.14
N TRP A 14 7.07 -4.10 -3.96
CA TRP A 14 5.93 -3.26 -3.59
C TRP A 14 6.38 -1.84 -3.33
N LEU A 15 5.83 -0.89 -4.06
CA LEU A 15 6.09 0.52 -3.87
C LEU A 15 5.05 1.11 -2.92
N ALA A 16 5.50 1.72 -1.83
CA ALA A 16 4.64 2.28 -0.79
C ALA A 16 5.18 3.59 -0.21
N GLU A 17 4.32 4.38 0.40
CA GLU A 17 4.73 5.49 1.27
C GLU A 17 5.34 4.95 2.59
N PRO A 18 6.20 5.71 3.30
CA PRO A 18 6.95 5.18 4.46
C PRO A 18 6.08 4.46 5.49
N ALA A 19 4.96 5.06 5.90
CA ALA A 19 4.08 4.48 6.92
C ALA A 19 3.48 3.11 6.53
N ALA A 20 3.26 2.87 5.24
CA ALA A 20 2.79 1.57 4.74
C ALA A 20 3.94 0.59 4.48
N ALA A 21 5.15 1.10 4.22
CA ALA A 21 6.30 0.26 3.93
C ALA A 21 6.67 -0.62 5.12
N ASP A 22 6.58 -0.10 6.34
CA ASP A 22 6.93 -0.84 7.55
C ASP A 22 6.00 -2.05 7.76
N LEU A 23 4.72 -1.94 7.40
CA LEU A 23 3.77 -3.06 7.44
C LEU A 23 4.04 -4.15 6.39
N LEU A 24 4.84 -3.82 5.37
CA LEU A 24 5.10 -4.73 4.25
C LEU A 24 6.46 -5.43 4.35
N ARG A 25 7.39 -4.91 5.15
CA ARG A 25 8.79 -5.40 5.20
C ARG A 25 8.90 -6.87 5.56
N ALA A 26 8.09 -7.33 6.51
CA ALA A 26 8.10 -8.72 6.96
C ALA A 26 7.31 -9.67 6.05
N ASN A 27 6.69 -9.18 4.96
CA ASN A 27 5.84 -10.01 4.12
C ASN A 27 6.67 -10.96 3.25
N PRO A 28 6.62 -12.29 3.49
CA PRO A 28 7.46 -13.26 2.79
C PRO A 28 7.12 -13.42 1.30
N ARG A 29 6.01 -12.84 0.84
CA ARG A 29 5.60 -12.88 -0.57
C ARG A 29 6.26 -11.78 -1.39
N LEU A 30 6.92 -10.82 -0.74
CA LEU A 30 7.63 -9.72 -1.39
C LEU A 30 9.14 -9.96 -1.35
N ASN A 31 9.82 -9.61 -2.42
CA ASN A 31 11.27 -9.60 -2.48
C ASN A 31 11.84 -8.23 -2.07
N GLU A 32 11.06 -7.17 -2.31
CA GLU A 32 11.50 -5.81 -2.04
C GLU A 32 10.32 -4.89 -1.71
N VAL A 33 10.54 -3.95 -0.78
CA VAL A 33 9.63 -2.83 -0.52
C VAL A 33 10.35 -1.54 -0.90
N ILE A 34 9.84 -0.85 -1.92
CA ILE A 34 10.39 0.40 -2.42
C ILE A 34 9.66 1.57 -1.75
N VAL A 35 10.39 2.38 -1.02
CA VAL A 35 9.80 3.52 -0.30
C VAL A 35 9.74 4.75 -1.20
N TRP A 36 8.54 5.26 -1.45
CA TRP A 36 8.34 6.52 -2.15
C TRP A 36 8.35 7.70 -1.18
N PRO A 37 9.33 8.63 -1.27
CA PRO A 37 9.47 9.75 -0.35
C PRO A 37 8.54 10.92 -0.69
N ARG A 38 7.25 10.64 -0.86
CA ARG A 38 6.24 11.62 -1.29
C ARG A 38 6.23 12.90 -0.44
N ALA A 39 6.32 12.75 0.89
CA ALA A 39 6.29 13.90 1.80
C ALA A 39 7.48 14.85 1.57
N ALA A 40 8.68 14.30 1.32
CA ALA A 40 9.87 15.09 0.99
C ALA A 40 9.67 15.83 -0.34
N TRP A 41 9.10 15.18 -1.37
CA TRP A 41 8.83 15.83 -2.65
C TRP A 41 7.80 16.96 -2.52
N LEU A 42 6.75 16.76 -1.73
CA LEU A 42 5.76 17.82 -1.45
C LEU A 42 6.36 18.99 -0.68
N LYS A 43 7.31 18.74 0.23
CA LYS A 43 8.05 19.78 0.92
C LYS A 43 8.87 20.62 -0.06
N LEU A 44 9.67 19.98 -0.89
CA LEU A 44 10.48 20.66 -1.93
C LEU A 44 9.60 21.49 -2.88
N TRP A 45 8.44 20.96 -3.27
CA TRP A 45 7.46 21.69 -4.08
C TRP A 45 6.94 22.96 -3.39
N ARG A 46 6.53 22.83 -2.12
CA ARG A 46 6.00 23.97 -1.33
C ARG A 46 7.06 25.05 -1.09
N GLU A 47 8.32 24.63 -0.88
CA GLU A 47 9.46 25.52 -0.71
C GLU A 47 9.97 26.09 -2.05
N ARG A 48 9.32 25.79 -3.18
CA ARG A 48 9.72 26.20 -4.53
C ARG A 48 11.14 25.75 -4.94
N ARG A 49 11.69 24.73 -4.31
CA ARG A 49 13.01 24.13 -4.61
C ARG A 49 12.88 23.14 -5.77
N LEU A 50 12.44 23.67 -6.93
CA LEU A 50 12.06 22.85 -8.09
C LEU A 50 13.25 22.09 -8.71
N GLY A 51 14.46 22.65 -8.64
CA GLY A 51 15.67 21.97 -9.15
C GLY A 51 16.01 20.71 -8.32
N GLU A 52 15.87 20.79 -7.00
CA GLU A 52 16.08 19.65 -6.11
C GLU A 52 14.98 18.61 -6.23
N LEU A 53 13.73 19.05 -6.37
CA LEU A 53 12.63 18.16 -6.64
C LEU A 53 12.85 17.39 -7.96
N TRP A 54 13.25 18.10 -9.02
CA TRP A 54 13.51 17.46 -10.31
C TRP A 54 14.65 16.43 -10.22
N ARG A 55 15.71 16.75 -9.46
CA ARG A 55 16.83 15.82 -9.20
C ARG A 55 16.32 14.57 -8.46
N ALA A 56 15.57 14.75 -7.35
CA ALA A 56 15.03 13.66 -6.56
C ALA A 56 14.10 12.75 -7.39
N VAL A 57 13.23 13.32 -8.23
CA VAL A 57 12.37 12.55 -9.13
C VAL A 57 13.18 11.78 -10.16
N ARG A 58 14.22 12.41 -10.73
CA ARG A 58 15.10 11.77 -11.72
C ARG A 58 15.89 10.61 -11.12
N GLU A 59 16.41 10.78 -9.90
CA GLU A 59 17.13 9.74 -9.16
C GLU A 59 16.19 8.57 -8.84
N PHE A 60 15.00 8.84 -8.34
CA PHE A 60 14.01 7.82 -8.06
C PHE A 60 13.57 7.05 -9.32
N ARG A 61 13.36 7.76 -10.43
CA ARG A 61 13.11 7.14 -11.73
C ARG A 61 14.27 6.23 -12.16
N ALA A 62 15.53 6.68 -11.98
CA ALA A 62 16.69 5.85 -12.29
C ALA A 62 16.73 4.58 -11.43
N GLN A 63 16.45 4.70 -10.13
CA GLN A 63 16.35 3.56 -9.22
C GLN A 63 15.27 2.56 -9.64
N LEU A 64 14.08 3.03 -10.05
CA LEU A 64 13.02 2.14 -10.53
C LEU A 64 13.42 1.43 -11.82
N ARG A 65 14.01 2.15 -12.77
CA ARG A 65 14.42 1.61 -14.07
C ARG A 65 15.59 0.63 -13.99
N ALA A 66 16.49 0.83 -13.03
CA ALA A 66 17.62 -0.10 -12.81
C ALA A 66 17.13 -1.51 -12.41
N ARG A 67 15.92 -1.66 -11.92
CA ARG A 67 15.31 -2.95 -11.57
C ARG A 67 14.71 -3.68 -12.76
N SER A 68 14.59 -3.01 -13.90
CA SER A 68 14.11 -3.61 -15.16
C SER A 68 12.77 -4.35 -15.02
N PHE A 69 11.81 -3.79 -14.29
CA PHE A 69 10.48 -4.39 -14.16
C PHE A 69 9.82 -4.55 -15.52
N ASP A 70 9.35 -5.74 -15.82
CA ASP A 70 8.55 -6.03 -17.02
C ASP A 70 7.10 -5.57 -16.85
N THR A 71 6.56 -5.72 -15.66
CA THR A 71 5.17 -5.45 -15.32
C THR A 71 5.04 -4.54 -14.10
N ALA A 72 4.22 -3.50 -14.20
CA ALA A 72 3.80 -2.65 -13.09
C ALA A 72 2.28 -2.74 -12.92
N ILE A 73 1.81 -2.95 -11.69
CA ILE A 73 0.40 -3.07 -11.37
C ILE A 73 0.00 -1.90 -10.46
N ASP A 74 -0.88 -1.03 -10.95
CA ASP A 74 -1.42 0.09 -10.17
C ASP A 74 -2.70 -0.33 -9.46
N LEU A 75 -2.59 -0.52 -8.13
CA LEU A 75 -3.71 -0.91 -7.26
C LEU A 75 -4.52 0.29 -6.74
N GLN A 76 -4.03 1.52 -6.89
CA GLN A 76 -4.72 2.71 -6.38
C GLN A 76 -5.61 3.38 -7.44
N GLY A 77 -5.24 3.28 -8.71
CA GLY A 77 -5.94 3.96 -9.81
C GLY A 77 -5.92 5.49 -9.70
N LEU A 78 -4.95 6.09 -9.03
CA LEU A 78 -4.78 7.52 -8.90
C LEU A 78 -3.74 8.03 -9.90
N LEU A 79 -3.83 9.30 -10.33
CA LEU A 79 -2.86 9.87 -11.26
C LEU A 79 -1.42 9.73 -10.73
N LYS A 80 -1.21 9.94 -9.43
CA LYS A 80 0.11 9.83 -8.78
C LYS A 80 0.69 8.41 -8.87
N SER A 81 -0.12 7.37 -8.64
CA SER A 81 0.34 5.97 -8.73
C SER A 81 0.54 5.54 -10.17
N GLY A 82 -0.31 6.00 -11.09
CA GLY A 82 -0.12 5.79 -12.51
C GLY A 82 1.17 6.42 -13.04
N LEU A 83 1.54 7.61 -12.57
CA LEU A 83 2.82 8.25 -12.91
C LEU A 83 4.01 7.42 -12.41
N LEU A 84 3.94 6.85 -11.19
CA LEU A 84 4.99 5.97 -10.67
C LEU A 84 5.13 4.70 -11.52
N ALA A 85 4.02 4.09 -11.90
CA ALA A 85 4.01 2.95 -12.82
C ALA A 85 4.63 3.32 -14.19
N PHE A 86 4.33 4.51 -14.72
CA PHE A 86 4.89 4.99 -15.98
C PHE A 86 6.39 5.25 -15.92
N ILE A 87 6.87 5.93 -14.87
CA ILE A 87 8.31 6.26 -14.74
C ILE A 87 9.16 5.04 -14.40
N SER A 88 8.58 3.94 -13.90
CA SER A 88 9.28 2.69 -13.66
C SER A 88 9.91 2.10 -14.93
N GLY A 89 9.31 2.43 -16.08
CA GLY A 89 9.77 1.92 -17.38
C GLY A 89 9.22 0.53 -17.72
N ALA A 90 8.36 -0.04 -16.89
CA ALA A 90 7.71 -1.31 -17.19
C ALA A 90 6.93 -1.23 -18.51
N THR A 91 7.11 -2.24 -19.36
CA THR A 91 6.44 -2.30 -20.67
C THR A 91 4.96 -2.60 -20.50
N ARG A 92 4.61 -3.49 -19.57
CA ARG A 92 3.25 -3.85 -19.22
C ARG A 92 2.82 -3.09 -17.96
N ARG A 93 1.92 -2.13 -18.11
CA ARG A 93 1.37 -1.33 -17.01
C ARG A 93 -0.12 -1.57 -16.92
N ILE A 94 -0.55 -2.17 -15.81
CA ILE A 94 -1.92 -2.63 -15.59
C ILE A 94 -2.51 -1.85 -14.43
N GLY A 95 -3.71 -1.32 -14.62
CA GLY A 95 -4.40 -0.60 -13.55
C GLY A 95 -5.90 -0.62 -13.71
N LEU A 96 -6.60 -0.33 -12.63
CA LEU A 96 -8.04 -0.13 -12.64
C LEU A 96 -8.38 1.17 -13.36
N ARG A 97 -9.57 1.23 -13.95
CA ARG A 97 -10.09 2.46 -14.56
C ARG A 97 -10.17 3.57 -13.52
N SER A 98 -9.54 4.69 -13.79
CA SER A 98 -9.40 5.81 -12.87
C SER A 98 -10.31 6.98 -13.26
N LYS A 99 -10.75 7.75 -12.24
CA LYS A 99 -11.42 9.04 -12.43
C LYS A 99 -10.43 10.21 -12.60
N GLU A 100 -9.15 10.00 -12.26
CA GLU A 100 -8.10 11.02 -12.26
C GLU A 100 -7.22 10.99 -13.52
N GLY A 101 -7.52 10.11 -14.48
CA GLY A 101 -6.78 10.03 -15.73
C GLY A 101 -5.57 9.09 -15.75
N SER A 102 -5.30 8.33 -14.69
CA SER A 102 -4.18 7.38 -14.65
C SER A 102 -4.28 6.31 -15.74
N GLN A 103 -5.48 5.98 -16.20
CA GLN A 103 -5.70 5.03 -17.30
C GLN A 103 -4.93 5.37 -18.58
N TRP A 104 -4.64 6.63 -18.84
CA TRP A 104 -3.86 7.06 -20.02
C TRP A 104 -2.39 6.67 -19.94
N LEU A 105 -1.91 6.32 -18.73
CA LEU A 105 -0.54 5.87 -18.46
C LEU A 105 -0.40 4.35 -18.45
N MET A 106 -1.52 3.63 -18.49
CA MET A 106 -1.57 2.17 -18.49
C MET A 106 -1.54 1.60 -19.89
N SER A 107 -0.90 0.44 -20.08
CA SER A 107 -0.98 -0.34 -21.31
C SER A 107 -2.22 -1.26 -21.33
N GLN A 108 -2.75 -1.59 -20.14
CA GLN A 108 -3.95 -2.39 -19.95
C GLN A 108 -4.79 -1.77 -18.83
N VAL A 109 -6.04 -1.44 -19.14
CA VAL A 109 -7.00 -0.89 -18.19
C VAL A 109 -8.06 -1.94 -17.86
N VAL A 110 -8.23 -2.23 -16.58
CA VAL A 110 -9.27 -3.12 -16.09
C VAL A 110 -10.49 -2.27 -15.71
N PRO A 111 -11.66 -2.50 -16.33
CA PRO A 111 -12.86 -1.73 -16.03
C PRO A 111 -13.40 -2.09 -14.64
N HIS A 112 -13.98 -1.13 -13.94
CA HIS A 112 -14.72 -1.44 -12.70
C HIS A 112 -15.98 -2.26 -13.00
N GLN A 113 -16.13 -3.39 -12.35
CA GLN A 113 -17.42 -4.08 -12.33
C GLN A 113 -18.31 -3.46 -11.24
N ARG A 114 -19.50 -3.09 -11.64
CA ARG A 114 -20.53 -2.63 -10.70
C ARG A 114 -21.21 -3.84 -10.09
N GLY A 115 -21.47 -3.82 -8.78
CA GLY A 115 -22.36 -4.78 -8.13
C GLY A 115 -21.78 -5.57 -6.96
N ASP A 116 -20.49 -5.56 -6.73
CA ASP A 116 -19.92 -6.18 -5.53
C ASP A 116 -19.57 -5.11 -4.47
N PRO A 117 -20.36 -4.97 -3.38
CA PRO A 117 -20.13 -3.96 -2.35
C PRO A 117 -18.98 -4.30 -1.39
N ARG A 118 -18.38 -5.47 -1.51
CA ARG A 118 -17.31 -5.91 -0.59
C ARG A 118 -16.05 -5.07 -0.76
N ILE A 119 -15.46 -4.70 0.35
CA ILE A 119 -14.14 -4.06 0.36
C ILE A 119 -13.12 -5.01 -0.29
N GLY A 120 -12.35 -4.48 -1.24
CA GLY A 120 -11.35 -5.28 -1.95
C GLY A 120 -11.87 -6.05 -3.17
N SER A 121 -13.16 -5.92 -3.53
CA SER A 121 -13.72 -6.51 -4.76
C SER A 121 -12.98 -6.06 -6.02
N GLU A 122 -12.51 -4.83 -6.05
CA GLU A 122 -11.70 -4.28 -7.15
C GLU A 122 -10.36 -5.04 -7.33
N TYR A 123 -9.76 -5.48 -6.23
CA TYR A 123 -8.51 -6.26 -6.29
C TYR A 123 -8.75 -7.68 -6.79
N ARG A 124 -9.89 -8.29 -6.44
CA ARG A 124 -10.31 -9.58 -7.02
C ARG A 124 -10.54 -9.47 -8.51
N GLN A 125 -11.20 -8.42 -8.93
CA GLN A 125 -11.42 -8.12 -10.34
C GLN A 125 -10.11 -7.97 -11.10
N LEU A 126 -9.15 -7.25 -10.52
CA LEU A 126 -7.82 -7.07 -11.09
C LEU A 126 -7.09 -8.43 -11.20
N THR A 127 -7.14 -9.27 -10.17
CA THR A 127 -6.52 -10.60 -10.21
C THR A 127 -7.16 -11.50 -11.26
N GLY A 128 -8.49 -11.47 -11.41
CA GLY A 128 -9.20 -12.17 -12.48
C GLY A 128 -8.79 -11.70 -13.88
N ALA A 129 -8.68 -10.38 -14.09
CA ALA A 129 -8.24 -9.80 -15.35
C ALA A 129 -6.77 -10.12 -15.69
N LEU A 130 -5.96 -10.47 -14.69
CA LEU A 130 -4.59 -10.94 -14.85
C LEU A 130 -4.51 -12.45 -15.11
N GLY A 131 -5.64 -13.18 -15.11
CA GLY A 131 -5.69 -14.63 -15.21
C GLY A 131 -5.12 -15.35 -13.98
N LEU A 132 -5.04 -14.66 -12.84
CA LEU A 132 -4.54 -15.26 -11.61
C LEU A 132 -5.61 -16.15 -10.96
N PRO A 133 -5.22 -17.26 -10.31
CA PRO A 133 -6.18 -18.14 -9.66
C PRO A 133 -6.96 -17.41 -8.58
N GLU A 134 -8.27 -17.65 -8.54
CA GLU A 134 -9.10 -17.13 -7.46
C GLU A 134 -8.72 -17.85 -6.16
N GLN A 135 -8.18 -17.10 -5.24
CA GLN A 135 -7.84 -17.56 -3.90
C GLN A 135 -8.73 -16.90 -2.87
N GLN A 136 -8.98 -17.59 -1.78
CA GLN A 136 -9.63 -17.02 -0.63
C GLN A 136 -8.83 -15.78 -0.17
N PHE A 137 -9.50 -14.64 -0.09
CA PHE A 137 -8.88 -13.37 0.25
C PHE A 137 -8.68 -13.31 1.77
N ALA A 138 -7.56 -13.80 2.25
CA ALA A 138 -7.16 -13.58 3.63
C ALA A 138 -6.51 -12.21 3.76
N MET A 139 -7.02 -11.39 4.66
CA MET A 139 -6.36 -10.16 5.10
C MET A 139 -5.37 -10.56 6.19
N ASP A 140 -4.11 -10.72 5.81
CA ASP A 140 -3.02 -11.05 6.71
C ASP A 140 -1.92 -9.99 6.65
N ILE A 141 -1.32 -9.73 7.80
CA ILE A 141 -0.11 -8.92 7.93
C ILE A 141 0.95 -9.82 8.54
N ALA A 142 2.11 -9.90 7.88
CA ALA A 142 3.24 -10.59 8.46
C ALA A 142 3.86 -9.68 9.54
N VAL A 143 4.11 -10.24 10.72
CA VAL A 143 4.75 -9.56 11.83
C VAL A 143 6.15 -10.12 11.98
N ASP A 144 7.13 -9.23 12.10
CA ASP A 144 8.51 -9.56 12.43
C ASP A 144 8.61 -10.07 13.87
N GLU A 145 9.50 -11.02 14.12
CA GLU A 145 9.72 -11.56 15.48
C GLU A 145 10.23 -10.48 16.44
N ALA A 146 11.09 -9.56 15.95
CA ALA A 146 11.58 -8.45 16.74
C ALA A 146 10.44 -7.50 17.15
N ASP A 147 9.50 -7.23 16.27
CA ASP A 147 8.32 -6.42 16.56
C ASP A 147 7.40 -7.12 17.56
N ALA A 148 7.20 -8.42 17.41
CA ALA A 148 6.40 -9.22 18.36
C ALA A 148 7.01 -9.18 19.76
N VAL A 149 8.34 -9.32 19.87
CA VAL A 149 9.07 -9.21 21.15
C VAL A 149 8.95 -7.80 21.73
N ALA A 150 9.09 -6.76 20.90
CA ALA A 150 8.96 -5.37 21.33
C ALA A 150 7.56 -5.08 21.89
N VAL A 151 6.50 -5.53 21.20
CA VAL A 151 5.11 -5.37 21.66
C VAL A 151 4.90 -6.12 22.99
N LYS A 152 5.38 -7.36 23.09
CA LYS A 152 5.27 -8.13 24.34
C LYS A 152 5.92 -7.40 25.51
N ARG A 153 7.08 -6.80 25.30
CA ARG A 153 7.77 -6.00 26.34
C ARG A 153 6.96 -4.77 26.73
N ILE A 154 6.36 -4.05 25.76
CA ILE A 154 5.51 -2.89 26.02
C ILE A 154 4.30 -3.30 26.88
N LEU A 155 3.61 -4.37 26.52
CA LEU A 155 2.46 -4.89 27.25
C LEU A 155 2.83 -5.28 28.69
N LEU A 156 3.93 -6.00 28.88
CA LEU A 156 4.41 -6.36 30.21
C LEU A 156 4.75 -5.14 31.07
N THR A 157 5.40 -4.13 30.47
CA THR A 157 5.74 -2.88 31.18
C THR A 157 4.47 -2.10 31.55
N ALA A 158 3.43 -2.17 30.75
CA ALA A 158 2.13 -1.57 31.01
C ALA A 158 1.24 -2.38 31.97
N GLY A 159 1.73 -3.54 32.48
CA GLY A 159 0.98 -4.41 33.39
C GLY A 159 -0.13 -5.23 32.70
N VAL A 160 -0.10 -5.35 31.36
CA VAL A 160 -1.07 -6.12 30.60
C VAL A 160 -0.58 -7.56 30.48
N GLY A 161 -1.16 -8.45 31.30
CA GLY A 161 -0.75 -9.87 31.38
C GLY A 161 -1.77 -10.88 30.89
N GLY A 162 -2.94 -10.44 30.39
CA GLY A 162 -4.03 -11.28 29.91
C GLY A 162 -4.58 -10.83 28.57
N ASP A 163 -5.82 -11.20 28.31
CA ASP A 163 -6.54 -10.74 27.11
C ASP A 163 -6.70 -9.22 27.14
N TYR A 164 -6.60 -8.59 25.99
CA TYR A 164 -6.71 -7.14 25.85
C TYR A 164 -7.43 -6.74 24.57
N ILE A 165 -8.00 -5.55 24.61
CA ILE A 165 -8.62 -4.91 23.45
C ILE A 165 -7.81 -3.69 23.07
N VAL A 166 -7.50 -3.55 21.79
CA VAL A 166 -6.84 -2.35 21.24
C VAL A 166 -7.90 -1.39 20.71
N ILE A 167 -7.96 -0.19 21.28
CA ILE A 167 -8.84 0.87 20.84
C ILE A 167 -8.04 1.90 20.06
N CYS A 168 -8.45 2.18 18.82
CA CYS A 168 -7.81 3.17 17.92
C CYS A 168 -8.78 4.34 17.66
N PRO A 169 -8.95 5.30 18.58
CA PRO A 169 -10.00 6.31 18.53
C PRO A 169 -9.75 7.42 17.50
N PHE A 170 -8.50 7.58 17.04
CA PHE A 170 -8.10 8.70 16.22
C PHE A 170 -7.88 8.33 14.76
N THR A 171 -8.19 9.28 13.88
CA THR A 171 -7.91 9.20 12.45
C THR A 171 -7.26 10.50 11.98
N THR A 172 -6.75 10.51 10.75
CA THR A 172 -6.14 11.71 10.16
C THR A 172 -7.16 12.79 9.79
N ARG A 173 -8.46 12.50 9.86
CA ARG A 173 -9.55 13.43 9.45
C ARG A 173 -10.53 13.61 10.60
N PRO A 174 -10.68 14.83 11.14
CA PRO A 174 -11.59 15.10 12.26
C PRO A 174 -13.03 14.61 12.04
N GLN A 175 -13.55 14.72 10.81
CA GLN A 175 -14.90 14.26 10.47
C GLN A 175 -15.08 12.74 10.52
N LYS A 176 -14.01 11.99 10.73
CA LYS A 176 -14.04 10.54 10.93
C LYS A 176 -13.83 10.14 12.40
N HIS A 177 -13.64 11.12 13.27
CA HIS A 177 -13.58 10.84 14.70
C HIS A 177 -14.97 10.52 15.21
N TRP A 178 -15.05 9.48 15.99
CA TRP A 178 -16.26 9.24 16.78
C TRP A 178 -16.21 10.08 18.04
N PHE A 179 -17.35 10.32 18.69
CA PHE A 179 -17.45 11.16 19.87
C PHE A 179 -16.64 10.59 21.05
N GLU A 180 -15.91 11.44 21.74
CA GLU A 180 -15.03 11.03 22.83
C GLU A 180 -15.80 10.34 23.97
N GLU A 181 -16.98 10.89 24.31
CA GLU A 181 -17.86 10.32 25.35
C GLU A 181 -18.28 8.89 25.01
N ARG A 182 -18.49 8.60 23.73
CA ARG A 182 -18.86 7.25 23.27
C ARG A 182 -17.69 6.28 23.35
N TRP A 183 -16.47 6.74 23.11
CA TRP A 183 -15.28 5.93 23.35
C TRP A 183 -15.09 5.57 24.82
N VAL A 184 -15.34 6.53 25.73
CA VAL A 184 -15.29 6.31 27.18
C VAL A 184 -16.37 5.29 27.60
N GLU A 185 -17.59 5.41 27.07
CA GLU A 185 -18.68 4.48 27.33
C GLU A 185 -18.33 3.07 26.85
N LEU A 186 -17.82 2.93 25.61
CA LEU A 186 -17.39 1.67 25.05
C LEU A 186 -16.27 1.03 25.87
N ALA A 187 -15.28 1.80 26.31
CA ALA A 187 -14.18 1.28 27.14
C ALA A 187 -14.62 0.79 28.53
N ARG A 188 -15.78 1.26 29.02
CA ARG A 188 -16.37 0.77 30.29
C ARG A 188 -17.16 -0.53 30.11
N LEU A 189 -17.59 -0.83 28.87
CA LEU A 189 -18.34 -2.03 28.54
C LEU A 189 -17.45 -3.19 28.10
N ALA A 190 -16.19 -2.91 27.77
CA ALA A 190 -15.18 -3.88 27.32
C ALA A 190 -14.42 -4.47 28.51
#